data_1a1f5d66505b54d0c75bdaff969f83bc
#
_entry.id   1a1f5d66505b54d0c75bdaff969f83bc
#
_cell.length_a   1.000
_cell.length_b   1.000
_cell.length_c   1.000
_cell.angle_alpha   90.00
_cell.angle_beta   90.00
_cell.angle_gamma   90.00
#
_symmetry.space_group_name_H-M   'P 1'
#
loop_
_entity.id
_entity.type
_entity.pdbx_description
1 polymer ?
#
loop_
_entity_poly.entity_id
_entity_poly.type
_entity_poly.pdbx_seq_one_letter_code
_entity_poly.pdbx_strand_id
1 'polypeptide(L)'
;MAVSPRRIGLLGGESTGKTTLARALADQLPALVAEEYLREFVRDYGRVPALADQEGIYLTQQMRVNRAMSAAAHAHVPWVIADPLPLMTAVYSVAYFDDDSLLAGGIADASTYDVLLWCAPDFPWQADLGQRDGPAYRVRVEDVIAHRVASRLPLHQVSGTSPERLDQALLLCTEASGDP
;
A
#
# COMPACT_ATOMS: atom_id res chain seq x y z
N MET A 1 26.03 8.34 12.06
CA MET A 1 25.57 7.03 11.54
C MET A 1 24.47 7.31 10.54
N ALA A 2 24.48 6.74 9.35
CA ALA A 2 23.37 6.90 8.40
C ALA A 2 22.12 6.23 9.00
N VAL A 3 21.07 7.00 9.20
CA VAL A 3 19.78 6.47 9.66
C VAL A 3 19.17 5.72 8.47
N SER A 4 18.79 4.45 8.67
CA SER A 4 18.05 3.71 7.63
C SER A 4 16.70 4.39 7.38
N PRO A 5 16.28 4.53 6.10
CA PRO A 5 14.97 5.07 5.81
C PRO A 5 13.86 4.23 6.45
N ARG A 6 12.81 4.88 6.90
CA ARG A 6 11.58 4.26 7.43
C ARG A 6 10.59 3.99 6.31
N ARG A 7 9.69 3.04 6.54
CA ARG A 7 8.70 2.58 5.56
C ARG A 7 7.29 2.93 5.99
N ILE A 8 6.54 3.57 5.08
CA ILE A 8 5.10 3.75 5.19
C ILE A 8 4.44 2.84 4.16
N GLY A 9 3.53 1.98 4.58
CA GLY A 9 2.76 1.11 3.70
C GLY A 9 1.29 1.52 3.63
N LEU A 10 0.76 1.67 2.42
CA LEU A 10 -0.65 2.00 2.20
C LEU A 10 -1.46 0.75 1.84
N LEU A 11 -2.54 0.51 2.60
CA LEU A 11 -3.51 -0.56 2.38
C LEU A 11 -4.90 0.03 2.09
N GLY A 12 -5.74 -0.80 1.51
CA GLY A 12 -7.14 -0.51 1.22
C GLY A 12 -7.51 -0.92 -0.21
N GLY A 13 -8.80 -1.12 -0.45
CA GLY A 13 -9.34 -1.46 -1.76
C GLY A 13 -9.22 -0.32 -2.76
N GLU A 14 -9.84 -0.51 -3.91
CA GLU A 14 -9.88 0.51 -4.95
C GLU A 14 -10.70 1.73 -4.52
N SER A 15 -10.34 2.88 -5.06
CA SER A 15 -11.00 4.16 -4.77
C SER A 15 -11.04 4.53 -3.27
N THR A 16 -10.10 4.02 -2.47
CA THR A 16 -9.98 4.40 -1.05
C THR A 16 -9.04 5.59 -0.83
N GLY A 17 -8.46 6.16 -1.88
CA GLY A 17 -7.62 7.36 -1.80
C GLY A 17 -6.15 7.12 -1.44
N LYS A 18 -5.63 5.88 -1.54
CA LYS A 18 -4.21 5.56 -1.26
C LYS A 18 -3.24 6.48 -1.99
N THR A 19 -3.34 6.54 -3.32
CA THR A 19 -2.43 7.36 -4.15
C THR A 19 -2.52 8.85 -3.84
N THR A 20 -3.72 9.34 -3.53
CA THR A 20 -3.92 10.73 -3.11
C THR A 20 -3.19 10.99 -1.78
N LEU A 21 -3.33 10.08 -0.82
CA LEU A 21 -2.64 10.18 0.46
C LEU A 21 -1.12 10.04 0.30
N ALA A 22 -0.65 9.09 -0.54
CA ALA A 22 0.78 8.92 -0.81
C ALA A 22 1.44 10.21 -1.33
N ARG A 23 0.79 10.87 -2.28
CA ARG A 23 1.26 12.15 -2.85
C ARG A 23 1.25 13.26 -1.81
N ALA A 24 0.16 13.40 -1.07
CA ALA A 24 0.04 14.41 -0.03
C ALA A 24 1.10 14.22 1.08
N LEU A 25 1.40 12.99 1.47
CA LEU A 25 2.48 12.68 2.40
C LEU A 25 3.86 13.05 1.81
N ALA A 26 4.11 12.73 0.53
CA ALA A 26 5.38 13.05 -0.12
C ALA A 26 5.59 14.57 -0.32
N ASP A 27 4.51 15.36 -0.37
CA ASP A 27 4.57 16.82 -0.40
C ASP A 27 4.92 17.42 0.98
N GLN A 28 4.64 16.71 2.07
CA GLN A 28 4.86 17.18 3.45
C GLN A 28 6.09 16.55 4.11
N LEU A 29 6.46 15.34 3.74
CA LEU A 29 7.60 14.62 4.27
C LEU A 29 8.69 14.49 3.22
N PRO A 30 9.98 14.58 3.58
CA PRO A 30 11.05 14.18 2.68
C PRO A 30 10.97 12.66 2.46
N ALA A 31 10.29 12.23 1.40
CA ALA A 31 9.99 10.83 1.11
C ALA A 31 10.19 10.47 -0.37
N LEU A 32 10.53 9.21 -0.64
CA LEU A 32 10.42 8.62 -1.97
C LEU A 32 9.17 7.73 -2.04
N VAL A 33 8.45 7.78 -3.17
CA VAL A 33 7.26 6.94 -3.40
C VAL A 33 7.63 5.75 -4.29
N ALA A 34 7.32 4.55 -3.82
CA ALA A 34 7.33 3.34 -4.63
C ALA A 34 5.92 3.14 -5.21
N GLU A 35 5.74 3.54 -6.47
CA GLU A 35 4.45 3.53 -7.16
C GLU A 35 3.98 2.12 -7.52
N GLU A 36 2.67 1.97 -7.74
CA GLU A 36 2.00 0.72 -8.06
C GLU A 36 2.45 0.12 -9.40
N TYR A 37 2.96 -1.10 -9.37
CA TYR A 37 3.31 -1.85 -10.58
C TYR A 37 2.08 -2.34 -11.35
N LEU A 38 0.98 -2.64 -10.68
CA LEU A 38 -0.23 -3.16 -11.32
C LEU A 38 -0.74 -2.25 -12.45
N ARG A 39 -0.68 -0.94 -12.28
CA ARG A 39 -1.08 0.03 -13.34
C ARG A 39 -0.21 -0.10 -14.59
N GLU A 40 1.08 -0.30 -14.40
CA GLU A 40 2.03 -0.53 -15.48
C GLU A 40 1.78 -1.88 -16.16
N PHE A 41 1.55 -2.93 -15.39
CA PHE A 41 1.17 -4.24 -15.90
C PHE A 41 -0.07 -4.16 -16.80
N VAL A 42 -1.16 -3.53 -16.34
CA VAL A 42 -2.39 -3.38 -17.14
C VAL A 42 -2.15 -2.57 -18.42
N ARG A 43 -1.36 -1.50 -18.34
CA ARG A 43 -0.99 -0.71 -19.51
C ARG A 43 -0.19 -1.52 -20.53
N ASP A 44 0.81 -2.27 -20.07
CA ASP A 44 1.78 -2.94 -20.94
C ASP A 44 1.23 -4.24 -21.53
N TYR A 45 0.40 -4.97 -20.77
CA TYR A 45 -0.21 -6.23 -21.21
C TYR A 45 -1.63 -6.07 -21.80
N GLY A 46 -2.27 -4.90 -21.64
CA GLY A 46 -3.63 -4.61 -22.14
C GLY A 46 -4.71 -5.49 -21.52
N ARG A 47 -4.44 -6.09 -20.36
CA ARG A 47 -5.37 -6.97 -19.64
C ARG A 47 -5.19 -6.87 -18.14
N VAL A 48 -6.22 -7.26 -17.39
CA VAL A 48 -6.11 -7.44 -15.94
C VAL A 48 -5.30 -8.70 -15.61
N PRO A 49 -4.64 -8.78 -14.44
CA PRO A 49 -3.90 -9.96 -14.03
C PRO A 49 -4.79 -11.20 -13.85
N ALA A 50 -4.25 -12.35 -14.21
CA ALA A 50 -4.77 -13.66 -13.82
C ALA A 50 -4.07 -14.16 -12.55
N LEU A 51 -4.52 -15.30 -12.01
CA LEU A 51 -3.87 -15.92 -10.85
C LEU A 51 -2.37 -16.15 -11.06
N ALA A 52 -1.99 -16.66 -12.24
CA ALA A 52 -0.59 -16.92 -12.58
C ALA A 52 0.32 -15.69 -12.63
N ASP A 53 -0.24 -14.47 -12.68
CA ASP A 53 0.53 -13.23 -12.71
C ASP A 53 0.81 -12.69 -11.27
N GLN A 54 0.06 -13.16 -10.27
CA GLN A 54 0.06 -12.57 -8.93
C GLN A 54 1.44 -12.59 -8.26
N GLU A 55 2.15 -13.71 -8.32
CA GLU A 55 3.49 -13.83 -7.75
C GLU A 55 4.47 -12.85 -8.41
N GLY A 56 4.45 -12.76 -9.74
CA GLY A 56 5.30 -11.83 -10.49
C GLY A 56 5.02 -10.36 -10.15
N ILE A 57 3.75 -10.00 -9.98
CA ILE A 57 3.34 -8.65 -9.58
C ILE A 57 3.80 -8.36 -8.14
N TYR A 58 3.59 -9.31 -7.22
CA TYR A 58 4.03 -9.20 -5.82
C TYR A 58 5.54 -8.96 -5.73
N LEU A 59 6.34 -9.81 -6.37
CA LEU A 59 7.80 -9.70 -6.36
C LEU A 59 8.29 -8.40 -7.01
N THR A 60 7.64 -7.96 -8.09
CA THR A 60 8.00 -6.70 -8.75
C THR A 60 7.70 -5.50 -7.86
N GLN A 61 6.56 -5.49 -7.18
CA GLN A 61 6.24 -4.42 -6.22
C GLN A 61 7.24 -4.41 -5.05
N GLN A 62 7.61 -5.57 -4.51
CA GLN A 62 8.62 -5.69 -3.47
C GLN A 62 9.99 -5.15 -3.93
N MET A 63 10.40 -5.48 -5.16
CA MET A 63 11.65 -4.95 -5.73
C MET A 63 11.61 -3.42 -5.88
N ARG A 64 10.45 -2.83 -6.22
CA ARG A 64 10.27 -1.37 -6.30
C ARG A 64 10.49 -0.70 -4.96
N VAL A 65 9.87 -1.24 -3.92
CA VAL A 65 10.04 -0.74 -2.53
C VAL A 65 11.52 -0.85 -2.13
N ASN A 66 12.16 -1.98 -2.36
CA ASN A 66 13.58 -2.18 -2.02
C ASN A 66 14.52 -1.23 -2.78
N ARG A 67 14.24 -0.94 -4.05
CA ARG A 67 14.97 0.07 -4.82
C ARG A 67 14.78 1.47 -4.26
N ALA A 68 13.55 1.83 -3.90
CA ALA A 68 13.26 3.12 -3.26
C ALA A 68 13.98 3.24 -1.91
N MET A 69 14.01 2.17 -1.10
CA MET A 69 14.76 2.13 0.16
C MET A 69 16.25 2.36 -0.06
N SER A 70 16.84 1.69 -1.04
CA SER A 70 18.26 1.87 -1.38
C SER A 70 18.54 3.30 -1.85
N ALA A 71 17.69 3.85 -2.72
CA ALA A 71 17.82 5.23 -3.21
C ALA A 71 17.67 6.25 -2.07
N ALA A 72 16.69 6.06 -1.19
CA ALA A 72 16.46 6.91 -0.02
C ALA A 72 17.67 6.90 0.93
N ALA A 73 18.24 5.73 1.19
CA ALA A 73 19.45 5.61 2.01
C ALA A 73 20.65 6.38 1.42
N HIS A 74 20.86 6.29 0.11
CA HIS A 74 21.92 7.03 -0.58
C HIS A 74 21.69 8.54 -0.59
N ALA A 75 20.45 8.97 -0.76
CA ALA A 75 20.05 10.37 -0.80
C ALA A 75 19.79 10.98 0.58
N HIS A 76 19.94 10.21 1.65
CA HIS A 76 19.59 10.61 3.03
C HIS A 76 18.14 11.08 3.18
N VAL A 77 17.23 10.47 2.40
CA VAL A 77 15.79 10.70 2.52
C VAL A 77 15.24 9.79 3.61
N PRO A 78 14.54 10.32 4.65
CA PRO A 78 14.18 9.53 5.83
C PRO A 78 12.99 8.59 5.62
N TRP A 79 12.17 8.77 4.56
CA TRP A 79 10.98 7.98 4.35
C TRP A 79 10.86 7.37 2.96
N VAL A 80 10.26 6.19 2.90
CA VAL A 80 9.78 5.55 1.68
C VAL A 80 8.31 5.19 1.85
N ILE A 81 7.48 5.62 0.92
CA ILE A 81 6.04 5.36 0.88
C ILE A 81 5.77 4.30 -0.18
N ALA A 82 5.22 3.15 0.23
CA ALA A 82 4.76 2.10 -0.70
C ALA A 82 3.28 2.30 -1.04
N ASP A 83 2.98 2.64 -2.28
CA ASP A 83 1.62 2.88 -2.80
C ASP A 83 1.28 1.93 -3.96
N PRO A 84 0.64 0.78 -3.63
CA PRO A 84 0.47 0.18 -2.31
C PRO A 84 1.71 -0.63 -1.86
N LEU A 85 1.72 -1.11 -0.61
CA LEU A 85 2.71 -2.11 -0.21
C LEU A 85 2.45 -3.48 -0.88
N PRO A 86 3.48 -4.36 -1.01
CA PRO A 86 3.36 -5.64 -1.72
C PRO A 86 2.25 -6.56 -1.19
N LEU A 87 1.95 -6.50 0.11
CA LEU A 87 0.85 -7.26 0.74
C LEU A 87 -0.49 -7.07 0.03
N MET A 88 -0.74 -5.91 -0.61
CA MET A 88 -2.00 -5.69 -1.32
C MET A 88 -2.17 -6.64 -2.51
N THR A 89 -1.10 -7.05 -3.20
CA THR A 89 -1.19 -8.09 -4.23
C THR A 89 -1.64 -9.43 -3.62
N ALA A 90 -1.14 -9.79 -2.45
CA ALA A 90 -1.58 -11.00 -1.75
C ALA A 90 -3.06 -10.90 -1.31
N VAL A 91 -3.50 -9.72 -0.84
CA VAL A 91 -4.90 -9.46 -0.50
C VAL A 91 -5.79 -9.59 -1.74
N TYR A 92 -5.38 -9.04 -2.88
CA TYR A 92 -6.10 -9.20 -4.15
C TYR A 92 -6.13 -10.67 -4.62
N SER A 93 -5.04 -11.44 -4.44
CA SER A 93 -5.01 -12.87 -4.77
C SER A 93 -6.08 -13.63 -3.99
N VAL A 94 -6.22 -13.38 -2.70
CA VAL A 94 -7.30 -13.96 -1.88
C VAL A 94 -8.68 -13.49 -2.37
N ALA A 95 -8.86 -12.19 -2.57
CA ALA A 95 -10.18 -11.61 -2.88
C ALA A 95 -10.71 -12.05 -4.25
N TYR A 96 -9.84 -12.21 -5.26
CA TYR A 96 -10.25 -12.51 -6.63
C TYR A 96 -10.16 -13.99 -7.01
N PHE A 97 -9.22 -14.71 -6.40
CA PHE A 97 -8.88 -16.07 -6.82
C PHE A 97 -9.01 -17.11 -5.69
N ASP A 98 -9.36 -16.67 -4.49
CA ASP A 98 -9.38 -17.51 -3.28
C ASP A 98 -8.01 -18.19 -3.01
N ASP A 99 -6.92 -17.51 -3.43
CA ASP A 99 -5.55 -17.98 -3.28
C ASP A 99 -4.82 -17.20 -2.20
N ASP A 100 -4.42 -17.88 -1.12
CA ASP A 100 -3.69 -17.28 0.01
C ASP A 100 -2.20 -17.61 0.03
N SER A 101 -1.66 -18.19 -1.04
CA SER A 101 -0.27 -18.62 -1.13
C SER A 101 0.75 -17.51 -0.85
N LEU A 102 0.42 -16.26 -1.20
CA LEU A 102 1.26 -15.07 -0.99
C LEU A 102 1.02 -14.40 0.38
N LEU A 103 -0.08 -14.74 1.06
CA LEU A 103 -0.54 -13.94 2.20
C LEU A 103 0.44 -13.97 3.38
N ALA A 104 0.98 -15.14 3.72
CA ALA A 104 1.92 -15.28 4.82
C ALA A 104 3.22 -14.50 4.57
N GLY A 105 3.76 -14.57 3.35
CA GLY A 105 4.93 -13.81 2.93
C GLY A 105 4.66 -12.30 2.92
N GLY A 106 3.48 -11.90 2.45
CA GLY A 106 3.06 -10.50 2.45
C GLY A 106 2.93 -9.89 3.85
N ILE A 107 2.38 -10.65 4.80
CA ILE A 107 2.29 -10.22 6.20
C ILE A 107 3.69 -10.12 6.83
N ALA A 108 4.57 -11.09 6.56
CA ALA A 108 5.94 -11.05 7.06
C ALA A 108 6.72 -9.83 6.51
N ASP A 109 6.58 -9.52 5.22
CA ASP A 109 7.14 -8.31 4.62
C ASP A 109 6.56 -7.04 5.26
N ALA A 110 5.23 -6.96 5.38
CA ALA A 110 4.53 -5.80 5.95
C ALA A 110 4.89 -5.55 7.43
N SER A 111 5.23 -6.59 8.20
CA SER A 111 5.69 -6.43 9.59
C SER A 111 7.01 -5.65 9.73
N THR A 112 7.72 -5.41 8.64
CA THR A 112 8.96 -4.61 8.61
C THR A 112 8.71 -3.12 8.36
N TYR A 113 7.46 -2.71 8.17
CA TYR A 113 7.09 -1.32 7.97
C TYR A 113 6.91 -0.61 9.31
N ASP A 114 7.35 0.65 9.37
CA ASP A 114 7.25 1.49 10.56
C ASP A 114 5.84 2.04 10.77
N VAL A 115 5.13 2.32 9.68
CA VAL A 115 3.74 2.80 9.69
C VAL A 115 2.92 2.07 8.62
N LEU A 116 1.79 1.48 9.03
CA LEU A 116 0.85 0.82 8.13
C LEU A 116 -0.48 1.57 8.15
N LEU A 117 -0.84 2.22 7.05
CA LEU A 117 -2.02 3.04 6.91
C LEU A 117 -3.10 2.29 6.11
N TRP A 118 -4.21 1.96 6.75
CA TRP A 118 -5.36 1.37 6.10
C TRP A 118 -6.37 2.48 5.74
N CYS A 119 -6.44 2.82 4.45
CA CYS A 119 -7.36 3.82 3.93
C CYS A 119 -8.80 3.30 3.95
N ALA A 120 -9.66 3.89 4.77
CA ALA A 120 -11.06 3.52 4.88
C ALA A 120 -11.82 3.68 3.54
N PRO A 121 -12.80 2.80 3.24
CA PRO A 121 -13.58 2.85 1.99
C PRO A 121 -14.75 3.86 2.07
N ASP A 122 -14.53 5.02 2.67
CA ASP A 122 -15.53 6.08 2.88
C ASP A 122 -15.63 7.09 1.71
N PHE A 123 -14.74 6.99 0.71
CA PHE A 123 -14.94 7.70 -0.57
C PHE A 123 -15.89 6.92 -1.50
N PRO A 124 -16.71 7.63 -2.31
CA PRO A 124 -17.46 7.00 -3.37
C PRO A 124 -16.57 6.16 -4.29
N TRP A 125 -17.03 4.98 -4.65
CA TRP A 125 -16.31 4.17 -5.62
C TRP A 125 -16.33 4.84 -6.99
N GLN A 126 -15.19 4.89 -7.66
CA GLN A 126 -15.04 5.40 -9.02
C GLN A 126 -14.37 4.32 -9.87
N ALA A 127 -14.94 4.07 -11.05
CA ALA A 127 -14.32 3.15 -11.99
C ALA A 127 -12.96 3.69 -12.47
N ASP A 128 -11.91 2.90 -12.30
CA ASP A 128 -10.61 3.17 -12.92
C ASP A 128 -10.54 2.42 -14.25
N LEU A 129 -10.12 3.10 -15.32
CA LEU A 129 -10.04 2.52 -16.67
C LEU A 129 -9.05 1.35 -16.67
N GLY A 130 -9.57 0.15 -17.02
CA GLY A 130 -8.77 -1.07 -17.12
C GLY A 130 -8.79 -1.98 -15.89
N GLN A 131 -9.52 -1.63 -14.84
CA GLN A 131 -9.74 -2.49 -13.69
C GLN A 131 -11.10 -3.19 -13.78
N ARG A 132 -11.17 -4.47 -13.37
CA ARG A 132 -12.37 -5.33 -13.48
C ARG A 132 -13.48 -4.96 -12.51
N ASP A 133 -13.25 -4.02 -11.61
CA ASP A 133 -13.81 -4.11 -10.29
C ASP A 133 -15.01 -3.19 -10.14
N GLY A 134 -16.04 -3.76 -9.57
CA GLY A 134 -17.20 -3.04 -9.09
C GLY A 134 -17.12 -2.85 -7.58
N PRO A 135 -18.06 -2.09 -6.99
CA PRO A 135 -18.11 -1.87 -5.54
C PRO A 135 -18.09 -3.15 -4.71
N ALA A 136 -18.61 -4.26 -5.25
CA ALA A 136 -18.62 -5.57 -4.58
C ALA A 136 -17.21 -6.15 -4.34
N TYR A 137 -16.28 -5.94 -5.26
CA TYR A 137 -14.90 -6.40 -5.08
C TYR A 137 -14.16 -5.55 -4.05
N ARG A 138 -14.39 -4.24 -4.00
CA ARG A 138 -13.86 -3.40 -2.92
C ARG A 138 -14.27 -3.96 -1.55
N VAL A 139 -15.55 -4.32 -1.37
CA VAL A 139 -16.02 -4.94 -0.12
C VAL A 139 -15.25 -6.22 0.19
N ARG A 140 -15.06 -7.13 -0.79
CA ARG A 140 -14.27 -8.36 -0.57
C ARG A 140 -12.83 -8.09 -0.17
N VAL A 141 -12.19 -7.10 -0.79
CA VAL A 141 -10.81 -6.69 -0.44
C VAL A 141 -10.76 -6.17 1.00
N GLU A 142 -11.69 -5.30 1.38
CA GLU A 142 -11.78 -4.77 2.74
C GLU A 142 -12.05 -5.90 3.77
N ASP A 143 -12.89 -6.88 3.43
CA ASP A 143 -13.17 -8.05 4.27
C ASP A 143 -11.89 -8.90 4.48
N VAL A 144 -11.08 -9.10 3.44
CA VAL A 144 -9.79 -9.81 3.57
C VAL A 144 -8.85 -9.03 4.48
N ILE A 145 -8.74 -7.70 4.32
CA ILE A 145 -7.91 -6.88 5.20
C ILE A 145 -8.38 -7.00 6.65
N ALA A 146 -9.68 -6.81 6.89
CA ALA A 146 -10.26 -6.83 8.24
C ALA A 146 -10.08 -8.18 8.95
N HIS A 147 -10.33 -9.30 8.25
CA HIS A 147 -10.38 -10.62 8.86
C HIS A 147 -9.07 -11.41 8.78
N ARG A 148 -8.22 -11.16 7.79
CA ARG A 148 -6.99 -11.93 7.54
C ARG A 148 -5.70 -11.17 7.85
N VAL A 149 -5.73 -9.82 7.86
CA VAL A 149 -4.54 -8.97 8.02
C VAL A 149 -4.55 -8.20 9.33
N ALA A 150 -5.64 -7.52 9.67
CA ALA A 150 -5.71 -6.58 10.79
C ALA A 150 -5.42 -7.21 12.17
N SER A 151 -5.69 -8.52 12.35
CA SER A 151 -5.34 -9.23 13.59
C SER A 151 -3.86 -9.60 13.71
N ARG A 152 -3.07 -9.40 12.65
CA ARG A 152 -1.67 -9.83 12.54
C ARG A 152 -0.68 -8.68 12.42
N LEU A 153 -1.16 -7.48 12.10
CA LEU A 153 -0.35 -6.28 11.86
C LEU A 153 -0.94 -5.08 12.58
N PRO A 154 -0.10 -4.13 13.05
CA PRO A 154 -0.55 -2.90 13.69
C PRO A 154 -1.06 -1.91 12.63
N LEU A 155 -2.25 -2.15 12.09
CA LEU A 155 -2.85 -1.28 11.08
C LEU A 155 -3.48 -0.05 11.75
N HIS A 156 -3.18 1.13 11.21
CA HIS A 156 -3.84 2.38 11.57
C HIS A 156 -4.85 2.76 10.49
N GLN A 157 -6.14 2.68 10.80
CA GLN A 157 -7.16 3.11 9.85
C GLN A 157 -7.21 4.63 9.78
N VAL A 158 -7.12 5.18 8.56
CA VAL A 158 -7.28 6.61 8.27
C VAL A 158 -8.58 6.82 7.49
N SER A 159 -9.38 7.82 7.90
CA SER A 159 -10.73 8.05 7.39
C SER A 159 -11.07 9.54 7.29
N GLY A 160 -12.18 9.85 6.65
CA GLY A 160 -12.64 11.23 6.44
C GLY A 160 -12.12 11.84 5.14
N THR A 161 -12.08 13.15 5.09
CA THR A 161 -11.60 13.94 3.94
C THR A 161 -10.10 13.75 3.71
N SER A 162 -9.60 14.13 2.53
CA SER A 162 -8.17 14.03 2.23
C SER A 162 -7.28 14.80 3.22
N PRO A 163 -7.60 16.03 3.65
CA PRO A 163 -6.85 16.72 4.69
C PRO A 163 -6.84 15.98 6.03
N GLU A 164 -8.01 15.51 6.50
CA GLU A 164 -8.10 14.77 7.77
C GLU A 164 -7.26 13.50 7.77
N ARG A 165 -7.23 12.76 6.65
CA ARG A 165 -6.39 11.57 6.51
C ARG A 165 -4.91 11.90 6.50
N LEU A 166 -4.52 13.00 5.87
CA LEU A 166 -3.15 13.48 5.88
C LEU A 166 -2.70 13.83 7.30
N ASP A 167 -3.53 14.56 8.05
CA ASP A 167 -3.22 14.93 9.45
C ASP A 167 -3.05 13.69 10.34
N GLN A 168 -3.95 12.70 10.21
CA GLN A 168 -3.86 11.42 10.91
C GLN A 168 -2.56 10.68 10.56
N ALA A 169 -2.21 10.62 9.28
CA ALA A 169 -1.01 9.93 8.82
C ALA A 169 0.28 10.64 9.27
N LEU A 170 0.33 11.97 9.23
CA LEU A 170 1.49 12.76 9.69
C LEU A 170 1.74 12.58 11.20
N LEU A 171 0.67 12.53 12.00
CA LEU A 171 0.79 12.25 13.43
C LEU A 171 1.45 10.89 13.68
N LEU A 172 1.00 9.84 13.00
CA LEU A 172 1.58 8.51 13.12
C LEU A 172 3.04 8.45 12.66
N CYS A 173 3.39 9.19 11.61
CA CYS A 173 4.78 9.30 11.16
C CYS A 173 5.67 10.02 12.18
N THR A 174 5.15 11.06 12.87
CA THR A 174 5.85 11.76 13.94
C THR A 174 6.10 10.83 15.12
N GLU A 175 5.08 10.09 15.57
CA GLU A 175 5.22 9.10 16.63
C GLU A 175 6.25 8.01 16.29
N ALA A 176 6.23 7.49 15.06
CA ALA A 176 7.20 6.51 14.58
C ALA A 176 8.62 7.08 14.49
N SER A 177 8.76 8.39 14.26
CA SER A 177 10.07 9.05 14.20
C SER A 177 10.75 9.17 15.57
N GLY A 178 9.97 9.15 16.63
CA GLY A 178 10.48 9.44 17.98
C GLY A 178 10.93 10.89 18.15
N ASP A 179 10.53 11.78 17.24
CA ASP A 179 10.74 13.21 17.37
C ASP A 179 9.66 13.79 18.28
N PRO A 180 10.05 14.58 19.31
CA PRO A 180 9.13 15.18 20.27
C PRO A 180 8.29 16.30 19.67
#